data_3f66d791d8c97ca484ac77dcd9f3e1e5
#
_entry.id   3f66d791d8c97ca484ac77dcd9f3e1e5
#
_cell.length_a   1.000
_cell.length_b   1.000
_cell.length_c   1.000
_cell.angle_alpha   90.00
_cell.angle_beta   90.00
_cell.angle_gamma   90.00
#
_symmetry.space_group_name_H-M   'P 1'
#
loop_
_entity.id
_entity.type
_entity.pdbx_description
1 polymer ?
#
loop_
_entity_poly.entity_id
_entity_poly.type
_entity_poly.pdbx_seq_one_letter_code
_entity_poly.pdbx_strand_id
1 'polypeptide(L)'
;MASISHLSPDWTKTRRAVEVPLELTSQLEAYSNLIGMGDVTSVTVTDMELVINNSDANNDASNFYTALAMMYSDSKPDPIVISTNDVVPDAPASTIELVPSPGINLLDYMKTGTKLYYFVGVNMRKPTDKVLNCTLKVKYRVQ
;
A
#
# COMPACT_ATOMS: atom_id res chain seq x y z
N MET A 1 0.60 9.61 -12.92
CA MET A 1 -0.50 9.91 -12.00
C MET A 1 -1.06 8.63 -11.46
N ALA A 2 -1.22 8.56 -10.18
CA ALA A 2 -1.71 7.37 -9.53
C ALA A 2 -3.18 7.52 -9.18
N SER A 3 -3.90 6.43 -9.16
CA SER A 3 -5.30 6.42 -8.76
C SER A 3 -5.63 5.10 -8.09
N ILE A 4 -6.68 5.11 -7.31
CA ILE A 4 -7.25 3.87 -6.80
C ILE A 4 -7.94 3.18 -7.97
N SER A 5 -7.52 1.96 -8.28
CA SER A 5 -8.01 1.26 -9.44
C SER A 5 -9.46 0.82 -9.27
N HIS A 6 -9.86 0.47 -8.05
CA HIS A 6 -11.21 -0.02 -7.82
C HIS A 6 -11.59 0.01 -6.36
N LEU A 7 -12.81 0.47 -6.10
CA LEU A 7 -13.48 0.28 -4.81
C LEU A 7 -14.87 -0.27 -5.08
N SER A 8 -15.15 -1.45 -4.55
CA SER A 8 -16.47 -2.04 -4.66
C SER A 8 -17.49 -1.15 -3.94
N PRO A 9 -18.69 -0.97 -4.50
CA PRO A 9 -19.76 -0.25 -3.80
C PRO A 9 -20.35 -1.05 -2.65
N ASP A 10 -20.07 -2.33 -2.57
CA ASP A 10 -20.61 -3.22 -1.54
C ASP A 10 -19.81 -3.08 -0.25
N TRP A 11 -20.27 -2.22 0.64
CA TRP A 11 -19.66 -1.97 1.92
C TRP A 11 -20.18 -2.94 2.95
N THR A 12 -19.70 -4.15 2.91
CA THR A 12 -19.96 -5.14 3.95
C THR A 12 -18.83 -5.12 4.97
N LYS A 13 -18.98 -5.85 6.05
CA LYS A 13 -17.95 -6.03 7.07
C LYS A 13 -16.92 -7.06 6.61
N THR A 14 -16.48 -6.98 5.38
CA THR A 14 -15.57 -7.94 4.76
C THR A 14 -14.32 -7.24 4.28
N ARG A 15 -13.39 -8.03 3.75
CA ARG A 15 -12.19 -7.48 3.13
C ARG A 15 -12.53 -6.69 1.90
N ARG A 16 -11.80 -5.63 1.76
CA ARG A 16 -11.86 -4.83 0.56
C ARG A 16 -10.48 -4.71 -0.02
N ALA A 17 -10.37 -4.90 -1.34
CA ALA A 17 -9.11 -4.77 -2.04
C ALA A 17 -9.02 -3.41 -2.72
N VAL A 18 -7.86 -2.79 -2.62
CA VAL A 18 -7.55 -1.53 -3.29
C VAL A 18 -6.21 -1.73 -3.99
N GLU A 19 -6.16 -1.40 -5.28
CA GLU A 19 -4.93 -1.43 -6.04
C GLU A 19 -4.53 0.00 -6.36
N VAL A 20 -3.28 0.32 -6.03
CA VAL A 20 -2.77 1.67 -6.18
C VAL A 20 -1.51 1.62 -7.02
N PRO A 21 -1.57 2.01 -8.30
CA PRO A 21 -0.37 2.06 -9.14
C PRO A 21 0.54 3.21 -8.71
N LEU A 22 1.83 2.96 -8.67
CA LEU A 22 2.81 3.97 -8.28
C LEU A 22 4.16 3.71 -8.93
N GLU A 23 4.98 4.76 -9.00
CA GLU A 23 6.38 4.64 -9.25
C GLU A 23 7.11 4.49 -7.93
N LEU A 24 8.21 3.74 -7.90
CA LEU A 24 8.85 3.31 -6.68
C LEU A 24 9.27 4.45 -5.74
N THR A 25 9.67 5.58 -6.29
CA THR A 25 10.11 6.74 -5.50
C THR A 25 9.04 7.80 -5.35
N SER A 26 7.85 7.56 -5.87
CA SER A 26 6.79 8.55 -5.90
C SER A 26 5.83 8.36 -4.74
N GLN A 27 5.34 9.49 -4.26
CA GLN A 27 4.23 9.52 -3.33
C GLN A 27 2.92 9.40 -4.11
N LEU A 28 2.02 8.57 -3.64
CA LEU A 28 0.78 8.30 -4.31
C LEU A 28 -0.39 8.94 -3.58
N GLU A 29 -1.22 9.64 -4.34
CA GLU A 29 -2.47 10.20 -3.84
C GLU A 29 -3.63 9.27 -4.18
N ALA A 30 -4.55 9.12 -3.23
CA ALA A 30 -5.79 8.40 -3.43
C ALA A 30 -6.88 9.05 -2.57
N TYR A 31 -8.13 8.74 -2.87
CA TYR A 31 -9.25 9.27 -2.10
C TYR A 31 -9.92 8.16 -1.31
N SER A 32 -10.32 8.50 -0.09
CA SER A 32 -11.19 7.61 0.66
C SER A 32 -12.58 7.64 0.05
N ASN A 33 -13.08 6.47 -0.32
CA ASN A 33 -14.44 6.30 -0.81
C ASN A 33 -15.30 5.51 0.18
N LEU A 34 -14.93 5.56 1.45
CA LEU A 34 -15.68 4.91 2.51
C LEU A 34 -16.95 5.72 2.78
N ILE A 35 -17.96 5.46 1.99
CA ILE A 35 -19.25 6.11 2.14
C ILE A 35 -20.08 5.34 3.15
N GLY A 36 -20.86 6.05 3.95
CA GLY A 36 -21.70 5.43 4.97
C GLY A 36 -20.91 4.95 6.18
N MET A 37 -19.88 5.65 6.52
CA MET A 37 -18.98 5.27 7.61
C MET A 37 -19.57 5.37 9.00
N GLY A 38 -20.80 5.84 9.15
CA GLY A 38 -21.40 5.99 10.46
C GLY A 38 -21.44 4.70 11.29
N ASP A 39 -21.49 3.54 10.63
CA ASP A 39 -21.50 2.24 11.29
C ASP A 39 -20.14 1.58 11.38
N VAL A 40 -19.11 2.22 10.82
CA VAL A 40 -17.76 1.65 10.78
C VAL A 40 -17.02 2.03 12.04
N THR A 41 -16.48 1.03 12.74
CA THR A 41 -15.73 1.22 13.97
C THR A 41 -14.24 0.99 13.80
N SER A 42 -13.84 0.25 12.75
CA SER A 42 -12.44 0.02 12.49
C SER A 42 -12.17 -0.26 11.02
N VAL A 43 -10.99 0.14 10.58
CA VAL A 43 -10.43 -0.21 9.27
C VAL A 43 -9.01 -0.66 9.50
N THR A 44 -8.72 -1.92 9.15
CA THR A 44 -7.40 -2.51 9.34
C THR A 44 -6.87 -3.07 8.03
N VAL A 45 -5.56 -2.98 7.84
CA VAL A 45 -4.90 -3.64 6.70
C VAL A 45 -4.76 -5.12 7.05
N THR A 46 -5.20 -5.98 6.16
CA THR A 46 -5.10 -7.44 6.35
C THR A 46 -4.02 -8.07 5.47
N ASP A 47 -3.80 -7.52 4.28
CA ASP A 47 -2.77 -7.99 3.37
C ASP A 47 -2.22 -6.80 2.59
N MET A 48 -0.95 -6.84 2.29
CA MET A 48 -0.32 -5.84 1.44
C MET A 48 0.81 -6.46 0.65
N GLU A 49 0.89 -6.13 -0.64
CA GLU A 49 2.01 -6.53 -1.46
C GLU A 49 2.37 -5.44 -2.46
N LEU A 50 3.64 -5.37 -2.80
CA LEU A 50 4.16 -4.50 -3.84
C LEU A 50 4.46 -5.36 -5.07
N VAL A 51 3.80 -5.07 -6.18
CA VAL A 51 3.98 -5.79 -7.44
C VAL A 51 4.82 -4.95 -8.38
N ILE A 52 5.90 -5.53 -8.89
CA ILE A 52 6.76 -4.89 -9.87
C ILE A 52 6.26 -5.29 -11.26
N ASN A 53 5.63 -4.36 -11.97
CA ASN A 53 4.93 -4.66 -13.22
C ASN A 53 5.88 -4.85 -14.41
N ASN A 54 7.07 -4.28 -14.33
CA ASN A 54 8.07 -4.33 -15.40
C ASN A 54 9.37 -5.01 -14.96
N SER A 55 9.25 -6.03 -14.12
CA SER A 55 10.41 -6.79 -13.66
C SER A 55 11.07 -7.56 -14.80
N ASP A 56 12.37 -7.78 -14.66
CA ASP A 56 13.16 -8.60 -15.56
C ASP A 56 14.31 -9.26 -14.80
N ALA A 57 15.24 -9.90 -15.52
CA ALA A 57 16.32 -10.64 -14.90
C ALA A 57 17.24 -9.80 -14.01
N ASN A 58 17.34 -8.50 -14.29
CA ASN A 58 18.21 -7.58 -13.55
C ASN A 58 17.44 -6.66 -12.59
N ASN A 59 16.11 -6.67 -12.64
CA ASN A 59 15.27 -5.72 -11.93
C ASN A 59 14.04 -6.44 -11.40
N ASP A 60 14.13 -6.91 -10.17
CA ASP A 60 13.02 -7.61 -9.53
C ASP A 60 13.06 -7.41 -8.00
N ALA A 61 12.27 -8.18 -7.28
CA ALA A 61 12.21 -8.07 -5.82
C ALA A 61 13.55 -8.32 -5.15
N SER A 62 14.45 -9.12 -5.75
CA SER A 62 15.75 -9.39 -5.17
C SER A 62 16.70 -8.18 -5.16
N ASN A 63 16.35 -7.12 -5.88
CA ASN A 63 17.11 -5.87 -5.80
C ASN A 63 16.92 -5.16 -4.46
N PHE A 64 15.88 -5.53 -3.70
CA PHE A 64 15.52 -4.85 -2.45
C PHE A 64 15.95 -5.66 -1.24
N TYR A 65 16.40 -4.96 -0.21
CA TYR A 65 16.74 -5.58 1.06
C TYR A 65 15.59 -5.45 2.06
N THR A 66 15.03 -4.25 2.20
CA THR A 66 13.87 -3.99 3.05
C THR A 66 12.85 -3.15 2.30
N ALA A 67 11.61 -3.22 2.71
CA ALA A 67 10.54 -2.36 2.20
C ALA A 67 9.58 -2.02 3.31
N LEU A 68 8.97 -0.83 3.24
CA LEU A 68 7.88 -0.46 4.12
C LEU A 68 6.89 0.41 3.35
N ALA A 69 5.65 0.37 3.78
CA ALA A 69 4.61 1.24 3.26
C ALA A 69 4.10 2.14 4.37
N MET A 70 3.90 3.40 4.05
CA MET A 70 3.36 4.41 4.95
C MET A 70 2.12 5.03 4.35
N MET A 71 1.27 5.54 5.22
CA MET A 71 0.06 6.25 4.81
C MET A 71 -0.14 7.46 5.69
N TYR A 72 -0.69 8.52 5.10
CA TYR A 72 -1.26 9.64 5.82
C TYR A 72 -2.43 10.21 5.02
N SER A 73 -3.16 11.13 5.59
CA SER A 73 -4.29 11.75 4.93
C SER A 73 -4.39 13.23 5.31
N ASP A 74 -5.28 13.96 4.63
CA ASP A 74 -5.51 15.35 4.95
C ASP A 74 -6.05 15.54 6.38
N SER A 75 -6.80 14.56 6.89
CA SER A 75 -7.31 14.61 8.26
C SER A 75 -6.28 14.18 9.30
N LYS A 76 -5.25 13.43 8.88
CA LYS A 76 -4.17 12.93 9.72
C LYS A 76 -2.85 13.06 8.93
N PRO A 77 -2.21 14.23 8.99
CA PRO A 77 -1.03 14.48 8.14
C PRO A 77 0.26 13.79 8.60
N ASP A 78 0.30 13.26 9.82
CA ASP A 78 1.48 12.55 10.29
C ASP A 78 1.50 11.14 9.72
N PRO A 79 2.54 10.76 8.94
CA PRO A 79 2.60 9.43 8.34
C PRO A 79 2.68 8.32 9.38
N ILE A 80 2.09 7.19 9.05
CA ILE A 80 2.13 5.98 9.87
C ILE A 80 2.59 4.82 9.01
N VAL A 81 3.45 3.97 9.56
CA VAL A 81 3.87 2.73 8.90
C VAL A 81 2.74 1.73 8.99
N ILE A 82 2.23 1.30 7.85
CA ILE A 82 1.11 0.36 7.78
C ILE A 82 1.53 -1.07 7.47
N SER A 83 2.73 -1.26 6.91
CA SER A 83 3.26 -2.59 6.64
C SER A 83 4.76 -2.55 6.41
N THR A 84 5.44 -3.65 6.66
CA THR A 84 6.89 -3.75 6.49
C THR A 84 7.30 -5.13 5.96
N ASN A 85 8.48 -5.16 5.33
CA ASN A 85 9.22 -6.39 5.11
C ASN A 85 10.67 -6.11 5.48
N ASP A 86 11.11 -6.66 6.60
CA ASP A 86 12.44 -6.37 7.15
C ASP A 86 13.56 -7.08 6.42
N VAL A 87 13.26 -8.17 5.74
CA VAL A 87 14.23 -8.91 4.92
C VAL A 87 13.52 -9.48 3.71
N VAL A 88 13.66 -8.80 2.58
CA VAL A 88 13.13 -9.30 1.32
C VAL A 88 14.03 -10.45 0.85
N PRO A 89 13.48 -11.62 0.46
CA PRO A 89 14.29 -12.73 0.00
C PRO A 89 15.18 -12.36 -1.19
N ASP A 90 16.41 -12.85 -1.16
CA ASP A 90 17.37 -12.69 -2.28
C ASP A 90 17.12 -13.78 -3.32
N ALA A 91 15.95 -13.73 -3.94
CA ALA A 91 15.53 -14.70 -4.95
C ALA A 91 14.66 -13.98 -5.99
N PRO A 92 14.69 -14.42 -7.24
CA PRO A 92 13.89 -13.81 -8.31
C PRO A 92 12.39 -13.84 -7.95
N ALA A 93 11.77 -12.67 -7.97
CA ALA A 93 10.34 -12.52 -7.75
C ALA A 93 9.86 -11.18 -8.29
N SER A 94 8.61 -11.11 -8.68
CA SER A 94 8.01 -9.87 -9.14
C SER A 94 7.16 -9.19 -8.05
N THR A 95 7.07 -9.78 -6.86
CA THR A 95 6.28 -9.24 -5.76
C THR A 95 7.08 -9.21 -4.48
N ILE A 96 6.75 -8.24 -3.62
CA ILE A 96 7.27 -8.12 -2.28
C ILE A 96 6.09 -8.15 -1.34
N GLU A 97 6.01 -9.17 -0.49
CA GLU A 97 5.00 -9.24 0.55
C GLU A 97 5.34 -8.26 1.67
N LEU A 98 4.34 -7.54 2.14
CA LEU A 98 4.49 -6.61 3.25
C LEU A 98 3.58 -7.08 4.39
N VAL A 99 4.16 -7.20 5.58
CA VAL A 99 3.42 -7.64 6.75
C VAL A 99 2.70 -6.45 7.38
N PRO A 100 1.38 -6.49 7.52
CA PRO A 100 0.64 -5.39 8.13
C PRO A 100 1.10 -5.12 9.57
N SER A 101 1.20 -3.84 9.91
CA SER A 101 1.54 -3.42 11.26
C SER A 101 0.38 -3.76 12.20
N PRO A 102 0.65 -4.44 13.33
CA PRO A 102 -0.42 -4.84 14.24
C PRO A 102 -1.02 -3.65 15.00
N GLY A 103 -2.29 -3.76 15.36
CA GLY A 103 -2.93 -2.80 16.24
C GLY A 103 -3.24 -1.44 15.62
N ILE A 104 -3.19 -1.32 14.31
CA ILE A 104 -3.43 -0.06 13.61
C ILE A 104 -4.88 -0.01 13.13
N ASN A 105 -5.64 0.96 13.63
CA ASN A 105 -6.97 1.28 13.11
C ASN A 105 -6.86 2.52 12.24
N LEU A 106 -7.18 2.40 10.96
CA LEU A 106 -7.04 3.47 9.98
C LEU A 106 -8.31 4.32 9.83
N LEU A 107 -9.32 4.12 10.65
CA LEU A 107 -10.60 4.79 10.50
C LEU A 107 -10.45 6.32 10.43
N ASP A 108 -9.63 6.90 11.30
CA ASP A 108 -9.44 8.35 11.34
C ASP A 108 -8.68 8.89 10.12
N TYR A 109 -7.91 8.04 9.44
CA TYR A 109 -7.22 8.39 8.22
C TYR A 109 -8.14 8.34 7.01
N MET A 110 -9.13 7.46 7.03
CA MET A 110 -9.95 7.11 5.88
C MET A 110 -11.37 7.68 5.98
N LYS A 111 -11.47 8.93 6.41
CA LYS A 111 -12.77 9.61 6.47
C LYS A 111 -13.27 9.89 5.05
N THR A 112 -14.59 9.86 4.90
CA THR A 112 -15.24 10.09 3.61
C THR A 112 -14.75 11.40 2.99
N GLY A 113 -14.34 11.33 1.73
CA GLY A 113 -13.86 12.49 0.99
C GLY A 113 -12.44 12.94 1.34
N THR A 114 -11.78 12.28 2.29
CA THR A 114 -10.41 12.59 2.65
C THR A 114 -9.45 12.06 1.60
N LYS A 115 -8.49 12.88 1.19
CA LYS A 115 -7.42 12.45 0.30
C LYS A 115 -6.43 11.63 1.10
N LEU A 116 -6.10 10.45 0.58
CA LEU A 116 -5.12 9.53 1.16
C LEU A 116 -3.82 9.61 0.37
N TYR A 117 -2.72 9.48 1.09
CA TYR A 117 -1.38 9.49 0.50
C TYR A 117 -0.66 8.22 0.95
N TYR A 118 -0.18 7.46 -0.03
CA TYR A 118 0.65 6.28 0.20
C TYR A 118 2.04 6.53 -0.32
N PHE A 119 3.04 6.01 0.37
CA PHE A 119 4.38 5.93 -0.21
C PHE A 119 5.10 4.70 0.32
N VAL A 120 6.06 4.25 -0.48
CA VAL A 120 6.86 3.07 -0.18
C VAL A 120 8.30 3.51 -0.04
N GLY A 121 8.92 3.15 1.08
CA GLY A 121 10.34 3.32 1.31
C GLY A 121 11.04 1.99 1.16
N VAL A 122 12.22 2.00 0.59
CA VAL A 122 13.00 0.78 0.38
C VAL A 122 14.48 1.01 0.68
N ASN A 123 15.15 -0.07 1.09
CA ASN A 123 16.60 -0.16 1.05
C ASN A 123 16.98 -1.17 -0.01
N MET A 124 17.97 -0.82 -0.82
CA MET A 124 18.37 -1.64 -1.96
C MET A 124 19.48 -2.59 -1.58
N ARG A 125 19.38 -3.84 -2.06
CA ARG A 125 20.49 -4.81 -2.02
C ARG A 125 21.43 -4.57 -3.18
N LYS A 126 20.85 -4.28 -4.34
CA LYS A 126 21.57 -3.92 -5.56
C LYS A 126 20.76 -2.92 -6.37
N PRO A 127 21.43 -2.02 -7.12
CA PRO A 127 20.69 -1.01 -7.86
C PRO A 127 19.87 -1.61 -9.01
N THR A 128 18.84 -0.92 -9.39
CA THR A 128 18.10 -1.20 -10.62
C THR A 128 18.72 -0.40 -11.76
N ASP A 129 18.58 -0.89 -12.99
CA ASP A 129 19.07 -0.19 -14.18
C ASP A 129 17.98 0.52 -14.96
N LYS A 130 16.76 0.53 -14.40
CA LYS A 130 15.60 1.23 -14.99
C LYS A 130 14.64 1.64 -13.88
N VAL A 131 13.72 2.53 -14.22
CA VAL A 131 12.63 2.89 -13.34
C VAL A 131 11.66 1.71 -13.26
N LEU A 132 11.29 1.35 -12.04
CA LEU A 132 10.33 0.28 -11.80
C LEU A 132 8.92 0.85 -11.67
N ASN A 133 8.01 0.25 -12.42
CA ASN A 133 6.59 0.54 -12.30
C ASN A 133 5.97 -0.48 -11.37
N CYS A 134 5.39 0.00 -10.28
CA CYS A 134 4.88 -0.87 -9.23
C CYS A 134 3.40 -0.59 -8.97
N THR A 135 2.72 -1.62 -8.47
CA THR A 135 1.37 -1.51 -7.96
C THR A 135 1.37 -1.94 -6.50
N LEU A 136 0.84 -1.10 -5.65
CA LEU A 136 0.65 -1.43 -4.24
C LEU A 136 -0.76 -2.01 -4.08
N LYS A 137 -0.85 -3.27 -3.68
CA LYS A 137 -2.12 -3.94 -3.44
C LYS A 137 -2.38 -3.98 -1.95
N VAL A 138 -3.47 -3.38 -1.54
CA VAL A 138 -3.84 -3.25 -0.13
C VAL A 138 -5.21 -3.85 0.08
N LYS A 139 -5.33 -4.75 1.04
CA LYS A 139 -6.62 -5.31 1.46
C LYS A 139 -6.95 -4.81 2.84
N TYR A 140 -8.16 -4.34 3.01
CA TYR A 140 -8.67 -3.82 4.26
C TYR A 140 -9.77 -4.72 4.81
N ARG A 141 -9.83 -4.78 6.12
CA ARG A 141 -11.02 -5.27 6.82
C ARG A 141 -11.75 -4.06 7.39
N VAL A 142 -13.02 -3.94 7.06
CA VAL A 142 -13.89 -2.88 7.56
C VAL A 142 -14.88 -3.51 8.54
N GLN A 143 -14.94 -3.00 9.74
CA GLN A 143 -15.86 -3.49 10.78
C GLN A 143 -16.66 -2.37 11.42
#